data_196773bbfccd305a8c13bb73d730373a
#
_entry.id   196773bbfccd305a8c13bb73d730373a
#
_cell.length_a   1.000
_cell.length_b   1.000
_cell.length_c   1.000
_cell.angle_alpha   90.00
_cell.angle_beta   90.00
_cell.angle_gamma   90.00
#
_symmetry.space_group_name_H-M   'P 1'
#
loop_
_entity.id
_entity.type
_entity.pdbx_description
1 polymer ?
#
loop_
_entity_poly.entity_id
_entity_poly.type
_entity_poly.pdbx_seq_one_letter_code
_entity_poly.pdbx_strand_id
1 'polypeptide(L)'
;MKQAMILAAGLGTRLKPLTDTMPKALVPVGGKPLLEWNIRKLQAQGYDRFVINIHHFAQQIRDYVAQQDYAPLVHFSDETSQLLETGGGLKHAQDLFSDEEPILIHNVDILDNVDYAWFARQH
;
A
#
# COMPACT_ATOMS: atom_id res chain seq x y z
N MET A 1 -13.42 10.74 -6.26
CA MET A 1 -12.56 9.90 -5.37
C MET A 1 -11.53 9.17 -6.20
N LYS A 2 -10.26 9.28 -5.84
CA LYS A 2 -9.19 8.52 -6.47
C LYS A 2 -8.73 7.43 -5.50
N GLN A 3 -8.65 6.20 -5.98
CA GLN A 3 -8.36 5.06 -5.13
C GLN A 3 -7.14 4.29 -5.62
N ALA A 4 -6.34 3.80 -4.68
CA ALA A 4 -5.13 3.05 -4.95
C ALA A 4 -5.06 1.82 -4.05
N MET A 5 -4.51 0.73 -4.59
CA MET A 5 -4.14 -0.42 -3.79
C MET A 5 -2.63 -0.46 -3.68
N ILE A 6 -2.13 -0.47 -2.46
CA ILE A 6 -0.70 -0.59 -2.18
C ILE A 6 -0.41 -2.04 -1.78
N LEU A 7 0.43 -2.71 -2.57
CA LEU A 7 0.78 -4.10 -2.35
C LEU A 7 1.90 -4.20 -1.31
N ALA A 8 1.54 -4.56 -0.10
CA ALA A 8 2.45 -4.57 1.05
C ALA A 8 2.52 -5.93 1.77
N ALA A 9 1.78 -6.95 1.29
CA ALA A 9 1.67 -8.23 1.98
C ALA A 9 2.85 -9.18 1.75
N GLY A 10 3.75 -8.87 0.82
CA GLY A 10 4.89 -9.72 0.51
C GLY A 10 5.86 -9.87 1.68
N LEU A 11 6.68 -10.93 1.65
CA LEU A 11 7.60 -11.24 2.74
C LEU A 11 8.83 -10.35 2.79
N GLY A 12 9.12 -9.61 1.71
CA GLY A 12 10.25 -8.68 1.68
C GLY A 12 11.62 -9.35 1.71
N THR A 13 11.75 -10.52 1.10
CA THR A 13 13.00 -11.29 1.14
C THR A 13 14.19 -10.56 0.53
N ARG A 14 13.96 -9.65 -0.43
CA ARG A 14 15.03 -8.84 -1.04
C ARG A 14 15.61 -7.82 -0.08
N LEU A 15 14.91 -7.49 1.00
CA LEU A 15 15.33 -6.47 1.96
C LEU A 15 15.88 -7.09 3.25
N LYS A 16 16.10 -8.39 3.28
CA LYS A 16 16.72 -9.02 4.45
C LYS A 16 18.12 -8.44 4.68
N PRO A 17 18.57 -8.31 5.95
CA PRO A 17 17.88 -8.77 7.17
C PRO A 17 16.86 -7.80 7.74
N LEU A 18 16.61 -6.65 7.13
CA LEU A 18 15.67 -5.65 7.66
C LEU A 18 14.28 -6.22 7.87
N THR A 19 13.81 -7.05 6.94
CA THR A 19 12.47 -7.63 7.00
C THR A 19 12.36 -8.85 7.92
N ASP A 20 13.42 -9.20 8.63
CA ASP A 20 13.36 -10.22 9.68
C ASP A 20 12.62 -9.72 10.92
N THR A 21 12.55 -8.40 11.11
CA THR A 21 11.93 -7.78 12.30
C THR A 21 10.83 -6.78 11.97
N MET A 22 10.62 -6.46 10.69
CA MET A 22 9.59 -5.51 10.27
C MET A 22 9.08 -5.84 8.88
N PRO A 23 7.85 -5.40 8.52
CA PRO A 23 7.38 -5.59 7.15
C PRO A 23 8.13 -4.68 6.19
N LYS A 24 8.19 -5.07 4.91
CA LYS A 24 8.89 -4.26 3.90
C LYS A 24 8.31 -2.84 3.81
N ALA A 25 7.00 -2.69 4.04
CA ALA A 25 6.34 -1.38 3.98
C ALA A 25 6.89 -0.39 4.99
N LEU A 26 7.47 -0.86 6.11
CA LEU A 26 8.01 -0.01 7.17
C LEU A 26 9.53 0.13 7.10
N VAL A 27 10.20 -0.48 6.13
CA VAL A 27 11.65 -0.31 5.94
C VAL A 27 11.90 1.17 5.61
N PRO A 28 12.78 1.85 6.40
CA PRO A 28 13.02 3.27 6.18
C PRO A 28 13.96 3.51 5.00
N VAL A 29 13.62 4.53 4.22
CA VAL A 29 14.46 5.05 3.14
C VAL A 29 14.47 6.57 3.29
N GLY A 30 15.67 7.15 3.45
CA GLY A 30 15.77 8.58 3.65
C GLY A 30 15.02 9.09 4.87
N GLY A 31 14.96 8.29 5.93
CA GLY A 31 14.33 8.68 7.19
C GLY A 31 12.82 8.45 7.28
N LYS A 32 12.20 7.89 6.24
CA LYS A 32 10.76 7.59 6.23
C LYS A 32 10.50 6.17 5.75
N PRO A 33 9.51 5.47 6.33
CA PRO A 33 9.09 4.16 5.81
C PRO A 33 8.68 4.22 4.34
N LEU A 34 8.90 3.14 3.61
CA LEU A 34 8.46 3.02 2.22
C LEU A 34 6.97 3.35 2.06
N LEU A 35 6.14 2.86 2.98
CA LEU A 35 4.70 3.15 2.96
C LEU A 35 4.41 4.63 3.03
N GLU A 36 5.14 5.36 3.89
CA GLU A 36 4.94 6.81 4.05
C GLU A 36 5.25 7.55 2.74
N TRP A 37 6.36 7.22 2.08
CA TRP A 37 6.71 7.81 0.78
C TRP A 37 5.60 7.59 -0.25
N ASN A 38 5.07 6.37 -0.31
CA ASN A 38 4.04 6.01 -1.28
C ASN A 38 2.73 6.77 -1.03
N ILE A 39 2.26 6.78 0.22
CA ILE A 39 0.99 7.45 0.55
C ILE A 39 1.11 8.96 0.33
N ARG A 40 2.20 9.58 0.77
CA ARG A 40 2.37 11.03 0.60
C ARG A 40 2.43 11.42 -0.86
N LYS A 41 3.12 10.63 -1.69
CA LYS A 41 3.18 10.89 -3.13
C LYS A 41 1.79 10.79 -3.76
N LEU A 42 1.05 9.75 -3.43
CA LEU A 42 -0.30 9.55 -3.96
C LEU A 42 -1.26 10.64 -3.49
N GLN A 43 -1.17 11.06 -2.23
CA GLN A 43 -1.97 12.17 -1.71
C GLN A 43 -1.70 13.46 -2.49
N ALA A 44 -0.43 13.74 -2.80
CA ALA A 44 -0.05 14.93 -3.56
C ALA A 44 -0.66 14.93 -4.97
N GLN A 45 -1.01 13.77 -5.49
CA GLN A 45 -1.66 13.61 -6.80
C GLN A 45 -3.18 13.44 -6.68
N GLY A 46 -3.74 13.65 -5.52
CA GLY A 46 -5.19 13.66 -5.31
C GLY A 46 -5.81 12.32 -4.92
N TYR A 47 -5.00 11.31 -4.62
CA TYR A 47 -5.54 10.04 -4.13
C TYR A 47 -5.99 10.19 -2.69
N ASP A 48 -7.20 9.73 -2.40
CA ASP A 48 -7.84 9.91 -1.10
C ASP A 48 -8.46 8.62 -0.54
N ARG A 49 -8.25 7.49 -1.20
CA ARG A 49 -8.64 6.18 -0.68
C ARG A 49 -7.54 5.18 -0.97
N PHE A 50 -7.04 4.55 0.10
CA PHE A 50 -5.94 3.60 0.02
C PHE A 50 -6.39 2.27 0.58
N VAL A 51 -6.20 1.19 -0.17
CA VAL A 51 -6.36 -0.16 0.33
C VAL A 51 -4.97 -0.78 0.39
N ILE A 52 -4.58 -1.25 1.56
CA ILE A 52 -3.26 -1.83 1.80
C ILE A 52 -3.46 -3.29 2.18
N ASN A 53 -2.91 -4.21 1.39
CA ASN A 53 -2.93 -5.60 1.80
C ASN A 53 -1.81 -5.87 2.80
N ILE A 54 -2.10 -6.65 3.83
CA ILE A 54 -1.18 -6.92 4.93
C ILE A 54 -1.11 -8.41 5.22
N HIS A 55 0.07 -8.88 5.58
CA HIS A 55 0.31 -10.27 5.94
C HIS A 55 1.47 -10.35 6.94
N HIS A 56 2.70 -10.23 6.46
CA HIS A 56 3.93 -10.30 7.27
C HIS A 56 4.03 -9.09 8.19
N PHE A 57 4.08 -9.32 9.51
CA PHE A 57 4.09 -8.27 10.52
C PHE A 57 2.92 -7.28 10.37
N ALA A 58 1.73 -7.79 10.07
CA ALA A 58 0.55 -6.98 9.79
C ALA A 58 0.24 -5.97 10.90
N GLN A 59 0.40 -6.37 12.16
CA GLN A 59 0.08 -5.49 13.29
C GLN A 59 0.99 -4.26 13.33
N GLN A 60 2.25 -4.39 12.93
CA GLN A 60 3.15 -3.24 12.87
C GLN A 60 2.67 -2.19 11.87
N ILE A 61 2.13 -2.63 10.72
CA ILE A 61 1.58 -1.72 9.72
C ILE A 61 0.33 -1.03 10.27
N ARG A 62 -0.56 -1.77 10.91
CA ARG A 62 -1.76 -1.20 11.52
C ARG A 62 -1.42 -0.15 12.57
N ASP A 63 -0.47 -0.45 13.43
CA ASP A 63 -0.06 0.46 14.51
C ASP A 63 0.58 1.74 13.95
N TYR A 64 1.41 1.59 12.91
CA TYR A 64 2.03 2.75 12.26
C TYR A 64 0.98 3.67 11.63
N VAL A 65 0.07 3.11 10.84
CA VAL A 65 -0.96 3.89 10.15
C VAL A 65 -1.90 4.58 11.14
N ALA A 66 -2.23 3.91 12.25
CA ALA A 66 -3.14 4.47 13.26
C ALA A 66 -2.63 5.80 13.84
N GLN A 67 -1.33 6.07 13.79
CA GLN A 67 -0.72 7.29 14.31
C GLN A 67 -0.63 8.40 13.27
N GLN A 68 -1.06 8.16 12.04
CA GLN A 68 -0.90 9.10 10.94
C GLN A 68 -2.19 9.87 10.67
N ASP A 69 -2.04 11.08 10.10
CA ASP A 69 -3.18 11.92 9.75
C ASP A 69 -4.04 11.34 8.61
N TYR A 70 -3.46 10.47 7.79
CA TYR A 70 -4.20 9.81 6.70
C TYR A 70 -4.92 8.52 7.13
N ALA A 71 -4.85 8.15 8.40
CA ALA A 71 -5.48 6.91 8.87
C ALA A 71 -6.93 6.73 8.42
N PRO A 72 -7.80 7.76 8.43
CA PRO A 72 -9.18 7.59 7.98
C PRO A 72 -9.33 7.21 6.51
N LEU A 73 -8.30 7.44 5.70
CA LEU A 73 -8.33 7.14 4.27
C LEU A 73 -7.85 5.73 3.96
N VAL A 74 -7.33 5.00 4.95
CA VAL A 74 -6.72 3.69 4.76
C VAL A 74 -7.67 2.59 5.16
N HIS A 75 -7.78 1.58 4.29
CA HIS A 75 -8.53 0.35 4.55
C HIS A 75 -7.58 -0.82 4.36
N PHE A 76 -7.58 -1.76 5.30
CA PHE A 76 -6.69 -2.91 5.23
C PHE A 76 -7.38 -4.13 4.64
N SER A 77 -6.70 -4.78 3.71
CA SER A 77 -7.09 -6.11 3.24
C SER A 77 -6.18 -7.12 3.96
N ASP A 78 -6.75 -7.82 4.92
CA ASP A 78 -5.98 -8.69 5.82
C ASP A 78 -5.78 -10.07 5.18
N GLU A 79 -4.52 -10.42 4.92
CA GLU A 79 -4.11 -11.72 4.37
C GLU A 79 -3.29 -12.50 5.40
N THR A 80 -3.47 -12.23 6.69
CA THR A 80 -2.64 -12.85 7.74
C THR A 80 -2.83 -14.37 7.82
N SER A 81 -4.01 -14.88 7.48
CA SER A 81 -4.29 -16.32 7.48
C SER A 81 -3.70 -17.04 6.26
N GLN A 82 -3.51 -16.31 5.17
CA GLN A 82 -3.00 -16.89 3.93
C GLN A 82 -2.46 -15.76 3.03
N LEU A 83 -1.19 -15.86 2.65
CA LEU A 83 -0.62 -14.92 1.69
C LEU A 83 -1.18 -15.21 0.30
N LEU A 84 -1.76 -14.18 -0.32
CA LEU A 84 -2.35 -14.28 -1.66
C LEU A 84 -1.39 -13.66 -2.69
N GLU A 85 -1.39 -14.20 -3.90
CA GLU A 85 -0.70 -13.57 -5.03
C GLU A 85 -1.44 -12.29 -5.43
N THR A 86 -0.80 -11.44 -6.22
CA THR A 86 -1.32 -10.12 -6.60
C THR A 86 -2.78 -10.17 -7.07
N GLY A 87 -3.11 -11.09 -7.99
CA GLY A 87 -4.48 -11.23 -8.48
C GLY A 87 -5.46 -11.67 -7.40
N GLY A 88 -5.05 -12.61 -6.54
CA GLY A 88 -5.86 -13.07 -5.41
C GLY A 88 -6.03 -11.98 -4.36
N GLY A 89 -4.96 -11.21 -4.09
CA GLY A 89 -5.01 -10.09 -3.16
C GLY A 89 -5.99 -9.01 -3.62
N LEU A 90 -5.96 -8.67 -4.91
CA LEU A 90 -6.88 -7.68 -5.47
C LEU A 90 -8.34 -8.17 -5.38
N LYS A 91 -8.58 -9.44 -5.70
CA LYS A 91 -9.92 -10.02 -5.59
C LYS A 91 -10.41 -10.03 -4.14
N HIS A 92 -9.54 -10.38 -3.21
CA HIS A 92 -9.85 -10.37 -1.77
C HIS A 92 -10.23 -8.97 -1.30
N ALA A 93 -9.59 -7.94 -1.84
CA ALA A 93 -9.80 -6.55 -1.46
C ALA A 93 -10.93 -5.85 -2.24
N GLN A 94 -11.57 -6.51 -3.20
CA GLN A 94 -12.49 -5.84 -4.13
C GLN A 94 -13.62 -5.08 -3.46
N ASP A 95 -14.12 -5.57 -2.32
CA ASP A 95 -15.23 -4.94 -1.61
C ASP A 95 -14.82 -3.64 -0.89
N LEU A 96 -13.51 -3.38 -0.80
CA LEU A 96 -12.98 -2.17 -0.17
C LEU A 96 -12.85 -1.02 -1.16
N PHE A 97 -13.11 -1.25 -2.44
CA PHE A 97 -13.03 -0.25 -3.50
C PHE A 97 -14.40 0.18 -3.98
N SER A 98 -14.47 1.40 -4.51
CA SER A 98 -15.63 1.87 -5.27
C SER A 98 -15.57 1.28 -6.68
N ASP A 99 -16.71 0.77 -7.18
CA ASP A 99 -16.81 0.26 -8.54
C ASP A 99 -16.83 1.36 -9.60
N GLU A 100 -17.00 2.62 -9.20
CA GLU A 100 -17.18 3.74 -10.12
C GLU A 100 -15.88 4.35 -10.60
N GLU A 101 -14.76 4.04 -9.92
CA GLU A 101 -13.47 4.67 -10.18
C GLU A 101 -12.40 3.63 -10.50
N PRO A 102 -11.47 3.94 -11.40
CA PRO A 102 -10.33 3.07 -11.64
C PRO A 102 -9.49 2.90 -10.37
N ILE A 103 -8.81 1.78 -10.27
CA ILE A 103 -7.93 1.47 -9.15
C ILE A 103 -6.48 1.51 -9.65
N LEU A 104 -5.65 2.35 -9.02
CA LEU A 104 -4.21 2.32 -9.25
C LEU A 104 -3.61 1.24 -8.36
N ILE A 105 -2.85 0.32 -8.94
CA ILE A 105 -2.15 -0.73 -8.18
C ILE A 105 -0.67 -0.38 -8.15
N HIS A 106 -0.09 -0.35 -6.95
CA HIS A 106 1.29 0.06 -6.74
C HIS A 106 1.98 -0.83 -5.72
N ASN A 107 3.18 -1.31 -6.04
CA ASN A 107 4.02 -2.02 -5.08
C ASN A 107 4.64 -1.03 -4.09
N VAL A 108 4.61 -1.39 -2.81
CA VAL A 108 5.11 -0.51 -1.74
C VAL A 108 6.61 -0.25 -1.83
N ASP A 109 7.38 -1.16 -2.40
CA ASP A 109 8.84 -1.05 -2.49
C ASP A 109 9.34 -0.31 -3.73
N ILE A 110 8.42 0.27 -4.52
CA ILE A 110 8.78 1.08 -5.69
C ILE A 110 8.63 2.55 -5.35
N LEU A 111 9.71 3.31 -5.50
CA LEU A 111 9.71 4.77 -5.40
C LEU A 111 10.00 5.32 -6.78
N ASP A 112 9.09 6.12 -7.32
CA ASP A 112 9.18 6.63 -8.68
C ASP A 112 8.70 8.08 -8.78
N ASN A 113 8.83 8.67 -9.97
CA ASN A 113 8.40 10.02 -10.29
C ASN A 113 7.22 10.06 -11.26
N VAL A 114 6.49 8.96 -11.40
CA VAL A 114 5.38 8.88 -12.35
C VAL A 114 4.26 9.84 -11.95
N ASP A 115 3.76 10.57 -12.94
CA ASP A 115 2.53 11.34 -12.78
C ASP A 115 1.34 10.38 -12.96
N TYR A 116 0.76 9.97 -11.86
CA TYR A 116 -0.34 9.00 -11.89
C TYR A 116 -1.61 9.58 -12.50
N ALA A 117 -1.81 10.89 -12.42
CA ALA A 117 -2.95 11.54 -13.09
C ALA A 117 -2.82 11.43 -14.60
N TRP A 118 -1.61 11.67 -15.13
CA TRP A 118 -1.34 11.47 -16.56
C TRP A 118 -1.55 10.00 -16.95
N PHE A 119 -1.02 9.09 -16.15
CA PHE A 119 -1.15 7.66 -16.39
C PHE A 119 -2.63 7.23 -16.45
N ALA A 120 -3.43 7.72 -15.53
CA ALA A 120 -4.86 7.40 -15.48
C ALA A 120 -5.60 7.91 -16.72
N ARG A 121 -5.20 9.08 -17.27
CA ARG A 121 -5.80 9.62 -18.48
C ARG A 121 -5.49 8.78 -19.72
N GLN A 122 -4.41 8.01 -19.72
CA GLN A 122 -4.04 7.11 -20.82
C GLN A 122 -4.75 5.76 -20.74
N HIS A 123 -5.34 5.44 -19.62
CA HIS A 123 -6.04 4.18 -19.42
C HIS A 123 -7.40 4.12 -20.16
#